data_ea0cb65320c01f658d7798a2c055d9ea
#
_entry.id   ea0cb65320c01f658d7798a2c055d9ea
#
_cell.length_a   1.000
_cell.length_b   1.000
_cell.length_c   1.000
_cell.angle_alpha   90.00
_cell.angle_beta   90.00
_cell.angle_gamma   90.00
#
_symmetry.space_group_name_H-M   'P 1'
#
loop_
_entity.id
_entity.type
_entity.pdbx_description
1 polymer ?
#
loop_
_entity_poly.entity_id
_entity_poly.type
_entity_poly.pdbx_seq_one_letter_code
_entity_poly.pdbx_strand_id
1 'polypeptide(L)' 'MQNRIEEIRKERGILQEEFARSMGVSRQTISSLENGRYNPSIILAHKIAKYFGMAIEEVFIFEEEE' A
#
# COMPACT_ATOMS: atom_id res chain seq x y z
N MET A 1 0.86 -0.74 -10.53
CA MET A 1 2.16 -0.79 -9.82
C MET A 1 2.14 -1.92 -8.80
N GLN A 2 3.17 -2.73 -8.85
CA GLN A 2 3.27 -3.85 -7.90
C GLN A 2 3.72 -3.36 -6.55
N ASN A 3 3.26 -4.04 -5.51
CA ASN A 3 3.61 -3.64 -4.17
C ASN A 3 3.45 -4.82 -3.22
N ARG A 4 3.88 -4.61 -1.99
CA ARG A 4 3.82 -5.64 -0.96
C ARG A 4 2.82 -5.30 0.13
N ILE A 5 1.88 -4.42 -0.16
CA ILE A 5 0.94 -3.96 0.86
C ILE A 5 0.18 -5.13 1.46
N GLU A 6 -0.38 -5.98 0.61
CA GLU A 6 -1.16 -7.11 1.11
C GLU A 6 -0.31 -8.05 1.95
N GLU A 7 0.89 -8.33 1.50
CA GLU A 7 1.80 -9.22 2.20
C GLU A 7 2.13 -8.66 3.59
N ILE A 8 2.52 -7.40 3.64
CA ILE A 8 2.90 -6.77 4.91
C ILE A 8 1.70 -6.69 5.84
N ARG A 9 0.56 -6.31 5.29
CA ARG A 9 -0.66 -6.18 6.05
C ARG A 9 -1.04 -7.50 6.71
N LYS A 10 -0.99 -8.57 5.92
CA LYS A 10 -1.37 -9.88 6.44
C LYS A 10 -0.39 -10.40 7.48
N GLU A 11 0.87 -10.13 7.28
CA GLU A 11 1.87 -10.51 8.26
C GLU A 11 1.61 -9.87 9.61
N ARG A 12 1.04 -8.67 9.59
CA ARG A 12 0.78 -7.92 10.82
C ARG A 12 -0.64 -8.11 11.32
N GLY A 13 -1.42 -8.96 10.65
CA GLY A 13 -2.79 -9.24 11.07
C GLY A 13 -3.72 -8.06 10.92
N ILE A 14 -3.46 -7.19 9.95
CA ILE A 14 -4.27 -6.00 9.74
C ILE A 14 -5.28 -6.27 8.63
N LEU A 15 -6.55 -6.03 8.92
CA LEU A 15 -7.61 -6.23 7.94
C LEU A 15 -7.61 -5.09 6.93
N GLN A 16 -8.05 -5.39 5.69
CA GLN A 16 -8.15 -4.37 4.66
C GLN A 16 -8.96 -3.16 5.13
N GLU A 17 -10.08 -3.44 5.77
CA GLU A 17 -10.98 -2.40 6.23
C GLU A 17 -10.31 -1.52 7.25
N GLU A 18 -9.58 -2.13 8.16
CA GLU A 18 -8.87 -1.44 9.20
C GLU A 18 -7.79 -0.54 8.61
N PHE A 19 -7.05 -1.09 7.67
CA PHE A 19 -5.99 -0.36 7.01
C PHE A 19 -6.54 0.83 6.22
N ALA A 20 -7.65 0.59 5.51
CA ALA A 20 -8.29 1.66 4.72
C ALA A 20 -8.70 2.80 5.63
N ARG A 21 -9.27 2.47 6.78
CA ARG A 21 -9.69 3.50 7.72
C ARG A 21 -8.50 4.31 8.22
N SER A 22 -7.39 3.64 8.49
CA SER A 22 -6.18 4.32 8.95
C SER A 22 -5.63 5.25 7.88
N MET A 23 -5.79 4.87 6.63
CA MET A 23 -5.28 5.67 5.52
C MET A 23 -6.26 6.75 5.08
N GLY A 24 -7.50 6.69 5.56
CA GLY A 24 -8.49 7.67 5.17
C GLY A 24 -9.05 7.45 3.78
N VAL A 25 -9.05 6.20 3.32
CA VAL A 25 -9.58 5.87 1.99
C VAL A 25 -10.54 4.71 2.13
N SER A 26 -11.24 4.39 1.05
CA SER A 26 -12.19 3.30 1.08
C SER A 26 -11.46 1.97 1.00
N ARG A 27 -12.14 0.92 1.47
CA ARG A 27 -11.60 -0.42 1.38
C ARG A 27 -11.36 -0.81 -0.08
N GLN A 28 -12.25 -0.34 -0.97
CA GLN A 28 -12.10 -0.63 -2.37
C GLN A 28 -10.82 -0.02 -2.94
N THR A 29 -10.45 1.16 -2.44
CA THR A 29 -9.21 1.79 -2.86
C THR A 29 -8.02 0.93 -2.45
N ILE A 30 -8.05 0.40 -1.24
CA ILE A 30 -6.97 -0.48 -0.78
C ILE A 30 -6.92 -1.74 -1.63
N SER A 31 -8.08 -2.31 -1.93
CA SER A 31 -8.12 -3.51 -2.75
C SER A 31 -7.52 -3.24 -4.13
N SER A 32 -7.87 -2.11 -4.74
CA SER A 32 -7.33 -1.75 -6.04
C SER A 32 -5.83 -1.51 -5.99
N LEU A 33 -5.35 -0.93 -4.90
CA LEU A 33 -3.93 -0.74 -4.69
C LEU A 33 -3.21 -2.07 -4.65
N GLU A 34 -3.74 -2.99 -3.85
CA GLU A 34 -3.10 -4.29 -3.65
C GLU A 34 -3.09 -5.11 -4.93
N ASN A 35 -4.08 -4.91 -5.78
CA ASN A 35 -4.16 -5.60 -7.07
C ASN A 35 -3.26 -4.99 -8.13
N GLY A 36 -2.67 -3.84 -7.84
CA GLY A 36 -1.83 -3.17 -8.80
C GLY A 36 -2.61 -2.39 -9.84
N ARG A 37 -3.90 -2.22 -9.66
CA ARG A 37 -4.74 -1.50 -10.63
C ARG A 37 -4.72 0.00 -10.41
N TYR A 38 -4.36 0.43 -9.25
CA TYR A 38 -4.41 1.82 -8.87
C TYR A 38 -3.05 2.25 -8.36
N ASN A 39 -2.52 3.31 -8.94
CA ASN A 39 -1.25 3.86 -8.49
C ASN A 39 -1.55 4.97 -7.49
N PRO A 40 -1.04 4.88 -6.29
CA PRO A 40 -1.35 5.88 -5.28
C PRO A 40 -0.69 7.21 -5.59
N SER A 41 -1.24 8.29 -5.04
CA SER A 41 -0.56 9.56 -5.09
C SER A 41 0.71 9.43 -4.25
N ILE A 42 1.63 10.34 -4.47
CA ILE A 42 2.87 10.30 -3.71
C ILE A 42 2.59 10.50 -2.22
N ILE A 43 1.57 11.28 -1.91
CA ILE A 43 1.20 11.51 -0.52
C ILE A 43 0.67 10.24 0.12
N LEU A 44 -0.18 9.53 -0.58
CA LEU A 44 -0.73 8.28 -0.06
C LEU A 44 0.36 7.22 0.08
N ALA A 45 1.25 7.14 -0.91
CA ALA A 45 2.35 6.18 -0.85
C ALA A 45 3.24 6.45 0.36
N HIS A 46 3.52 7.71 0.62
CA HIS A 46 4.34 8.08 1.77
C HIS A 46 3.63 7.71 3.07
N LYS A 47 2.34 7.96 3.12
CA LYS A 47 1.53 7.69 4.30
C LYS A 47 1.53 6.19 4.61
N ILE A 48 1.40 5.38 3.57
CA ILE A 48 1.40 3.93 3.73
C ILE A 48 2.75 3.44 4.24
N ALA A 49 3.82 3.90 3.63
CA ALA A 49 5.17 3.50 4.03
C ALA A 49 5.42 3.89 5.48
N LYS A 50 5.03 5.10 5.84
CA LYS A 50 5.22 5.58 7.19
C LYS A 50 4.42 4.76 8.19
N TYR A 51 3.21 4.37 7.82
CA TYR A 51 2.36 3.56 8.67
C TYR A 51 3.03 2.23 8.98
N PHE A 52 3.69 1.65 7.99
CA PHE A 52 4.39 0.38 8.16
C PHE A 52 5.78 0.57 8.77
N GLY A 53 6.28 1.81 8.84
CA GLY A 53 7.62 2.07 9.33
C GLY A 53 8.67 1.60 8.37
N MET A 54 8.40 1.69 7.07
CA MET A 54 9.28 1.18 6.04
C MET A 54 9.52 2.28 5.00
N ALA A 55 10.56 2.08 4.21
CA ALA A 55 10.81 3.00 3.11
C ALA A 55 9.82 2.71 1.99
N ILE A 56 9.55 3.71 1.15
CA ILE A 56 8.64 3.54 0.03
C ILE A 56 9.11 2.39 -0.86
N GLU A 57 10.40 2.28 -1.08
CA GLU A 57 10.95 1.25 -1.95
C GLU A 57 10.77 -0.15 -1.37
N GLU A 58 10.54 -0.24 -0.07
CA GLU A 58 10.31 -1.54 0.55
C GLU A 58 8.86 -1.98 0.40
N VAL A 59 7.97 -1.03 0.19
CA VAL A 59 6.54 -1.32 0.08
C VAL A 59 6.11 -1.40 -1.37
N PHE A 60 6.59 -0.48 -2.20
CA PHE A 60 6.22 -0.41 -3.61
C PHE A 60 7.39 -0.84 -4.46
N ILE A 61 7.09 -1.65 -5.46
CA ILE A 61 8.12 -2.19 -6.33
C ILE A 61 8.22 -1.32 -7.57
N PHE A 62 9.36 -0.65 -7.68
CA PHE A 62 9.62 0.21 -8.83
C PHE A 62 10.45 -0.57 -9.82
N GLU A 63 9.87 -0.88 -10.96
CA GLU A 63 10.59 -1.61 -11.98
C GLU A 63 11.27 -0.63 -12.88
N GLU A 64 12.49 -0.94 -13.23
CA GLU A 64 13.24 -0.10 -14.13
C GLU A 64 13.21 -0.66 -15.49
N GLU A 65 13.01 0.22 -16.45
CA GLU A 65 12.99 -0.18 -17.82
C GLU A 65 14.25 0.29 -18.48
N GLU A 66 14.80 -0.54 -19.32
CA GLU A 66 16.04 -0.19 -19.99
C GLU A 66 15.85 0.70 -21.15
#